data_b8d4b6d8285cddc51fa242c90569cc18
#
_entry.id   b8d4b6d8285cddc51fa242c90569cc18
#
_cell.length_a   1.000
_cell.length_b   1.000
_cell.length_c   1.000
_cell.angle_alpha   90.00
_cell.angle_beta   90.00
_cell.angle_gamma   90.00
#
_symmetry.space_group_name_H-M   'P 1'
#
loop_
_entity.id
_entity.type
_entity.pdbx_description
1 polymer ?
#
loop_
_entity_poly.entity_id
_entity_poly.type
_entity_poly.pdbx_seq_one_letter_code
_entity_poly.pdbx_strand_id
1 'polypeptide(L)'
;MKAFTLTLAAMTCLALANSAEAATKRSASPNAYDGRWSVTVITERGPCDRASRISLGVRNGLIEISDSMAQASGRVDPRGRVAVRVAQGSDELSAYGSLGTGSGSGKWRAPGKQCAGRWEAERR
;
A
#
# COMPACT_ATOMS: atom_id res chain seq x y z
N MET A 1 23.52 -16.13 -76.90
CA MET A 1 24.07 -15.59 -75.66
C MET A 1 23.01 -14.91 -74.90
N LYS A 2 22.54 -15.55 -73.88
CA LYS A 2 21.46 -15.02 -73.09
C LYS A 2 21.99 -14.66 -71.72
N ALA A 3 21.86 -13.41 -71.38
CA ALA A 3 22.17 -12.94 -70.07
C ALA A 3 21.02 -13.22 -69.15
N PHE A 4 21.26 -14.03 -68.10
CA PHE A 4 20.31 -14.26 -67.05
C PHE A 4 20.53 -13.23 -65.99
N THR A 5 19.60 -12.36 -65.84
CA THR A 5 19.56 -11.47 -64.70
C THR A 5 18.89 -12.20 -63.55
N LEU A 6 19.66 -12.59 -62.59
CA LEU A 6 19.14 -13.05 -61.33
C LEU A 6 18.72 -11.84 -60.49
N THR A 7 17.46 -11.67 -60.35
CA THR A 7 16.96 -10.72 -59.38
C THR A 7 16.94 -11.38 -58.01
N LEU A 8 17.85 -10.95 -57.20
CA LEU A 8 17.87 -11.35 -55.77
C LEU A 8 16.83 -10.53 -55.06
N ALA A 9 15.76 -11.19 -54.68
CA ALA A 9 14.77 -10.58 -53.80
C ALA A 9 15.37 -10.57 -52.40
N ALA A 10 15.74 -9.42 -51.93
CA ALA A 10 16.13 -9.23 -50.56
C ALA A 10 14.89 -9.26 -49.70
N MET A 11 14.74 -10.33 -48.97
CA MET A 11 13.70 -10.49 -48.00
C MET A 11 14.14 -9.78 -46.73
N THR A 12 13.70 -8.57 -46.56
CA THR A 12 13.88 -7.85 -45.31
C THR A 12 12.94 -8.44 -44.26
N CYS A 13 13.48 -9.25 -43.39
CA CYS A 13 12.79 -9.60 -42.17
C CYS A 13 12.72 -8.35 -41.29
N LEU A 14 11.55 -7.74 -41.24
CA LEU A 14 11.25 -6.80 -40.19
C LEU A 14 11.14 -7.56 -38.90
N ALA A 15 12.15 -7.44 -38.07
CA ALA A 15 12.04 -7.85 -36.70
C ALA A 15 11.09 -6.87 -36.00
N LEU A 16 9.88 -7.31 -35.82
CA LEU A 16 8.92 -6.57 -35.00
C LEU A 16 9.41 -6.67 -33.57
N ALA A 17 10.01 -5.60 -33.11
CA ALA A 17 10.35 -5.49 -31.69
C ALA A 17 9.07 -5.54 -30.86
N ASN A 18 8.97 -6.56 -30.06
CA ASN A 18 7.83 -6.77 -29.21
C ASN A 18 7.92 -5.81 -28.03
N SER A 19 7.17 -4.74 -28.10
CA SER A 19 7.09 -3.76 -27.01
C SER A 19 6.09 -4.16 -25.94
N ALA A 20 5.52 -5.36 -26.01
CA ALA A 20 4.50 -5.81 -25.08
C ALA A 20 5.01 -6.07 -23.67
N GLU A 21 6.29 -6.20 -23.49
CA GLU A 21 6.90 -6.53 -22.20
C GLU A 21 6.82 -5.40 -21.18
N ALA A 22 6.74 -4.16 -21.65
CA ALA A 22 6.65 -3.00 -20.76
C ALA A 22 5.29 -2.90 -20.06
N ALA A 23 4.26 -3.58 -20.55
CA ALA A 23 2.92 -3.47 -20.00
C ALA A 23 2.63 -4.44 -18.86
N THR A 24 3.47 -5.45 -18.64
CA THR A 24 3.17 -6.54 -17.72
C THR A 24 3.78 -6.38 -16.34
N LYS A 25 4.64 -5.40 -16.14
CA LYS A 25 5.35 -5.20 -14.87
C LYS A 25 4.90 -3.95 -14.13
N ARG A 26 3.62 -3.73 -14.08
CA ARG A 26 3.13 -2.65 -13.24
C ARG A 26 3.06 -3.13 -11.81
N SER A 27 4.14 -2.93 -11.07
CA SER A 27 4.01 -2.85 -9.63
C SER A 27 3.18 -1.61 -9.32
N ALA A 28 2.34 -1.71 -8.31
CA ALA A 28 1.62 -0.55 -7.83
C ALA A 28 2.61 0.58 -7.55
N SER A 29 2.26 1.79 -7.99
CA SER A 29 3.04 2.98 -7.68
C SER A 29 3.24 3.08 -6.17
N PRO A 30 4.39 3.56 -5.67
CA PRO A 30 4.55 3.86 -4.25
C PRO A 30 3.50 4.82 -3.72
N ASN A 31 2.83 5.57 -4.62
CA ASN A 31 1.81 6.54 -4.26
C ASN A 31 0.39 6.01 -4.40
N ALA A 32 0.21 4.73 -4.69
CA ALA A 32 -1.11 4.15 -4.95
C ALA A 32 -2.07 4.29 -3.75
N TYR A 33 -1.54 4.34 -2.55
CA TYR A 33 -2.32 4.42 -1.33
C TYR A 33 -2.29 5.80 -0.68
N ASP A 34 -1.67 6.76 -1.34
CA ASP A 34 -1.57 8.12 -0.82
C ASP A 34 -2.93 8.78 -0.72
N GLY A 35 -3.07 9.61 0.29
CA GLY A 35 -4.30 10.35 0.55
C GLY A 35 -4.72 10.27 2.00
N ARG A 36 -5.96 10.68 2.24
CA ARG A 36 -6.54 10.63 3.57
C ARG A 36 -7.37 9.37 3.76
N TRP A 37 -7.26 8.82 4.94
CA TRP A 37 -7.97 7.61 5.31
C TRP A 37 -8.68 7.82 6.65
N SER A 38 -9.90 7.34 6.74
CA SER A 38 -10.65 7.27 7.99
C SER A 38 -10.51 5.85 8.53
N VAL A 39 -10.02 5.72 9.73
CA VAL A 39 -9.76 4.42 10.34
C VAL A 39 -10.62 4.25 11.58
N THR A 40 -11.36 3.17 11.64
CA THR A 40 -12.10 2.74 12.81
C THR A 40 -11.29 1.68 13.53
N VAL A 41 -10.94 1.94 14.77
CA VAL A 41 -10.19 1.02 15.63
C VAL A 41 -11.19 0.34 16.55
N ILE A 42 -11.26 -0.99 16.49
CA ILE A 42 -12.24 -1.78 17.24
C ILE A 42 -11.50 -2.64 18.24
N THR A 43 -11.87 -2.51 19.50
CA THR A 43 -11.29 -3.30 20.58
C THR A 43 -12.04 -4.60 20.72
N GLU A 44 -11.33 -5.70 20.62
CA GLU A 44 -11.88 -7.04 20.79
C GLU A 44 -11.51 -7.64 22.13
N ARG A 45 -10.42 -7.18 22.72
CA ARG A 45 -9.96 -7.62 24.06
C ARG A 45 -9.37 -6.45 24.82
N GLY A 46 -9.62 -6.46 26.12
CA GLY A 46 -9.06 -5.49 27.04
C GLY A 46 -9.99 -4.34 27.37
N PRO A 47 -9.57 -3.46 28.28
CA PRO A 47 -10.42 -2.39 28.80
C PRO A 47 -10.42 -1.11 27.96
N CYS A 48 -9.82 -1.12 26.80
CA CYS A 48 -9.79 0.05 25.93
C CYS A 48 -11.17 0.38 25.35
N ASP A 49 -11.36 1.60 24.84
CA ASP A 49 -12.60 2.00 24.20
C ASP A 49 -13.00 1.01 23.12
N ARG A 50 -14.28 0.67 23.06
CA ARG A 50 -14.77 -0.32 22.12
C ARG A 50 -14.51 0.02 20.69
N ALA A 51 -14.68 1.29 20.35
CA ALA A 51 -14.41 1.78 19.02
C ALA A 51 -13.97 3.23 19.08
N SER A 52 -13.01 3.57 18.26
CA SER A 52 -12.58 4.94 18.07
C SER A 52 -12.27 5.16 16.62
N ARG A 53 -12.43 6.41 16.18
CA ARG A 53 -12.19 6.80 14.79
C ARG A 53 -11.03 7.76 14.76
N ILE A 54 -10.08 7.48 13.89
CA ILE A 54 -8.94 8.36 13.67
C ILE A 54 -8.81 8.67 12.19
N SER A 55 -8.24 9.83 11.90
CA SER A 55 -7.86 10.19 10.54
C SER A 55 -6.36 10.05 10.40
N LEU A 56 -5.94 9.46 9.31
CA LEU A 56 -4.53 9.39 9.00
C LEU A 56 -4.29 9.75 7.53
N GLY A 57 -3.07 10.16 7.26
CA GLY A 57 -2.60 10.44 5.91
C GLY A 57 -1.56 9.42 5.50
N VAL A 58 -1.52 9.15 4.22
CA VAL A 58 -0.44 8.37 3.60
C VAL A 58 0.19 9.26 2.54
N ARG A 59 1.50 9.41 2.61
CA ARG A 59 2.27 10.20 1.66
C ARG A 59 3.54 9.45 1.29
N ASN A 60 3.68 9.13 0.01
CA ASN A 60 4.80 8.32 -0.49
C ASN A 60 4.98 7.02 0.30
N GLY A 61 3.86 6.39 0.66
CA GLY A 61 3.87 5.17 1.46
C GLY A 61 4.13 5.37 2.95
N LEU A 62 4.37 6.59 3.40
CA LEU A 62 4.56 6.88 4.82
C LEU A 62 3.24 7.23 5.49
N ILE A 63 3.02 6.66 6.66
CA ILE A 63 1.80 6.89 7.42
C ILE A 63 2.03 8.04 8.39
N GLU A 64 1.11 9.02 8.34
CA GLU A 64 1.11 10.18 9.22
C GLU A 64 -0.21 10.25 9.98
N ILE A 65 -0.15 10.42 11.29
CA ILE A 65 -1.33 10.61 12.12
C ILE A 65 -1.40 12.08 12.52
N SER A 66 -2.60 12.66 12.37
CA SER A 66 -2.84 14.08 12.62
C SER A 66 -3.15 14.37 14.09
N ASP A 67 -2.55 13.64 15.00
CA ASP A 67 -2.71 13.85 16.42
C ASP A 67 -1.38 14.34 17.02
N SER A 68 -1.38 15.53 17.59
CA SER A 68 -0.18 16.12 18.17
C SER A 68 0.34 15.36 19.41
N MET A 69 -0.51 14.54 20.02
CA MET A 69 -0.15 13.78 21.22
C MET A 69 0.38 12.38 20.90
N ALA A 70 0.24 11.94 19.67
CA ALA A 70 0.69 10.64 19.24
C ALA A 70 1.74 10.76 18.12
N GLN A 71 2.74 9.90 18.18
CA GLN A 71 3.72 9.78 17.12
C GLN A 71 3.54 8.46 16.40
N ALA A 72 3.35 8.53 15.11
CA ALA A 72 3.22 7.36 14.28
C ALA A 72 4.47 7.14 13.44
N SER A 73 4.86 5.90 13.33
CA SER A 73 5.91 5.46 12.44
C SER A 73 5.38 4.25 11.69
N GLY A 74 5.19 4.38 10.39
CA GLY A 74 4.62 3.28 9.63
C GLY A 74 4.73 3.48 8.14
N ARG A 75 4.52 2.38 7.44
CA ARG A 75 4.61 2.33 5.99
C ARG A 75 3.51 1.48 5.40
N VAL A 76 3.15 1.86 4.19
CA VAL A 76 2.36 1.03 3.28
C VAL A 76 3.29 0.63 2.13
N ASP A 77 3.50 -0.66 1.94
CA ASP A 77 4.34 -1.13 0.85
C ASP A 77 3.60 -1.09 -0.50
N PRO A 78 4.28 -1.33 -1.63
CA PRO A 78 3.63 -1.29 -2.94
C PRO A 78 2.49 -2.29 -3.13
N ARG A 79 2.40 -3.31 -2.30
CA ARG A 79 1.31 -4.30 -2.32
C ARG A 79 0.17 -3.92 -1.39
N GLY A 80 0.28 -2.81 -0.69
CA GLY A 80 -0.73 -2.36 0.25
C GLY A 80 -0.58 -2.90 1.66
N ARG A 81 0.49 -3.60 1.95
CA ARG A 81 0.72 -4.09 3.32
C ARG A 81 1.06 -2.95 4.25
N VAL A 82 0.43 -2.96 5.39
CA VAL A 82 0.56 -1.92 6.41
C VAL A 82 1.29 -2.46 7.61
N ALA A 83 2.27 -1.73 8.09
CA ALA A 83 2.88 -1.94 9.39
C ALA A 83 3.09 -0.58 10.02
N VAL A 84 2.53 -0.37 11.22
CA VAL A 84 2.60 0.91 11.89
C VAL A 84 2.77 0.73 13.38
N ARG A 85 3.55 1.63 13.96
CA ARG A 85 3.66 1.81 15.40
C ARG A 85 3.18 3.19 15.77
N VAL A 86 2.39 3.24 16.81
CA VAL A 86 1.89 4.50 17.37
C VAL A 86 2.36 4.57 18.80
N ALA A 87 3.07 5.64 19.13
CA ALA A 87 3.53 5.90 20.49
C ALA A 87 2.77 7.09 21.04
N GLN A 88 2.24 6.96 22.25
CA GLN A 88 1.56 8.03 22.95
C GLN A 88 2.00 7.97 24.43
N GLY A 89 2.91 8.86 24.79
CA GLY A 89 3.56 8.80 26.10
C GLY A 89 4.38 7.51 26.24
N SER A 90 4.09 6.74 27.28
CA SER A 90 4.74 5.44 27.50
C SER A 90 4.00 4.28 26.84
N ASP A 91 2.86 4.55 26.25
CA ASP A 91 2.04 3.52 25.60
C ASP A 91 2.43 3.35 24.14
N GLU A 92 2.43 2.12 23.70
CA GLU A 92 2.75 1.77 22.32
C GLU A 92 1.70 0.82 21.75
N LEU A 93 1.25 1.13 20.55
CA LEU A 93 0.34 0.31 19.78
C LEU A 93 1.01 -0.11 18.50
N SER A 94 0.87 -1.36 18.13
CA SER A 94 1.33 -1.89 16.85
C SER A 94 0.14 -2.35 16.03
N ALA A 95 0.13 -2.01 14.75
CA ALA A 95 -0.92 -2.42 13.85
C ALA A 95 -0.33 -2.93 12.55
N TYR A 96 -1.02 -3.87 11.95
CA TYR A 96 -0.64 -4.45 10.66
C TYR A 96 -1.90 -4.87 9.91
N GLY A 97 -1.76 -4.95 8.62
CA GLY A 97 -2.87 -5.32 7.75
C GLY A 97 -2.59 -4.94 6.32
N SER A 98 -3.63 -4.60 5.59
CA SER A 98 -3.49 -4.20 4.20
C SER A 98 -4.52 -3.16 3.80
N LEU A 99 -4.11 -2.31 2.85
CA LEU A 99 -4.97 -1.36 2.16
C LEU A 99 -5.22 -1.85 0.74
N GLY A 100 -6.45 -1.69 0.29
CA GLY A 100 -6.82 -1.81 -1.10
C GLY A 100 -7.04 -0.43 -1.72
N THR A 101 -7.76 -0.39 -2.83
CA THR A 101 -8.00 0.85 -3.56
C THR A 101 -8.81 1.86 -2.75
N GLY A 102 -9.83 1.42 -2.05
CA GLY A 102 -10.73 2.33 -1.30
C GLY A 102 -10.94 1.93 0.14
N SER A 103 -10.46 0.77 0.57
CA SER A 103 -10.67 0.28 1.91
C SER A 103 -9.49 -0.59 2.36
N GLY A 104 -9.44 -0.84 3.64
CA GLY A 104 -8.43 -1.72 4.20
C GLY A 104 -8.84 -2.25 5.55
N SER A 105 -8.06 -3.18 6.07
CA SER A 105 -8.32 -3.78 7.37
C SER A 105 -7.07 -4.44 7.92
N GLY A 106 -7.11 -4.72 9.21
CA GLY A 106 -6.01 -5.40 9.87
C GLY A 106 -6.26 -5.59 11.35
N LYS A 107 -5.19 -5.87 12.04
CA LYS A 107 -5.17 -6.13 13.46
C LYS A 107 -4.29 -5.12 14.18
N TRP A 108 -4.55 -4.92 15.45
CA TRP A 108 -3.71 -4.09 16.30
C TRP A 108 -3.60 -4.69 17.70
N ARG A 109 -2.58 -4.27 18.41
CA ARG A 109 -2.38 -4.64 19.79
C ARG A 109 -1.66 -3.54 20.55
N ALA A 110 -2.01 -3.38 21.80
CA ALA A 110 -1.37 -2.47 22.75
C ALA A 110 -1.06 -3.26 24.02
N PRO A 111 0.09 -3.95 24.08
CA PRO A 111 0.38 -4.85 25.19
C PRO A 111 0.41 -4.17 26.55
N GLY A 112 0.90 -2.93 26.63
CA GLY A 112 0.95 -2.18 27.88
C GLY A 112 -0.42 -1.88 28.47
N LYS A 113 -1.46 -1.82 27.64
CA LYS A 113 -2.85 -1.65 28.07
C LYS A 113 -3.62 -2.96 28.08
N GLN A 114 -2.99 -4.05 27.70
CA GLN A 114 -3.63 -5.36 27.57
C GLN A 114 -4.83 -5.35 26.61
N CYS A 115 -4.73 -4.53 25.58
CA CYS A 115 -5.78 -4.39 24.57
C CYS A 115 -5.31 -4.93 23.22
N ALA A 116 -6.28 -5.44 22.47
CA ALA A 116 -6.06 -5.88 21.11
C ALA A 116 -7.38 -5.85 20.35
N GLY A 117 -7.30 -5.80 19.04
CA GLY A 117 -8.49 -5.80 18.22
C GLY A 117 -8.17 -5.74 16.74
N ARG A 118 -9.10 -5.16 16.00
CA ARG A 118 -8.99 -4.99 14.56
C ARG A 118 -9.20 -3.54 14.18
N TRP A 119 -8.82 -3.20 12.97
CA TRP A 119 -9.10 -1.89 12.41
C TRP A 119 -9.66 -2.03 11.00
N GLU A 120 -10.45 -1.05 10.61
CA GLU A 120 -11.01 -0.93 9.28
C GLU A 120 -10.74 0.47 8.77
N ALA A 121 -10.36 0.60 7.51
CA ALA A 121 -10.03 1.87 6.91
C ALA A 121 -10.84 2.11 5.64
N GLU A 122 -11.19 3.37 5.43
CA GLU A 122 -11.84 3.83 4.22
C GLU A 122 -11.11 5.07 3.70
N ARG A 123 -10.88 5.08 2.39
CA ARG A 123 -10.29 6.23 1.74
C ARG A 123 -11.31 7.37 1.68
N ARG A 124 -10.84 8.55 1.96
CA ARG A 124 -11.66 9.77 1.85
C ARG A 124 -11.42 10.51 0.57
#